data_245bd8104b19e80423f2ae224e26523d
#
_entry.id   245bd8104b19e80423f2ae224e26523d
#
_cell.length_a   1.000
_cell.length_b   1.000
_cell.length_c   1.000
_cell.angle_alpha   90.00
_cell.angle_beta   90.00
_cell.angle_gamma   90.00
#
_symmetry.space_group_name_H-M   'P 1'
#
loop_
_entity.id
_entity.type
_entity.pdbx_description
1 polymer ?
#
loop_
_entity_poly.entity_id
_entity_poly.type
_entity_poly.pdbx_seq_one_letter_code
_entity_poly.pdbx_strand_id
1 'polypeptide(L)'
;CTCSIGLAYRNMYERNAEFSQEAAQQLELAQQAVREMLEKTRAMFDDIRQIQEVYAYHQVVSELLDRLREKHIERLKSSRCMVESGLVLTDLINYYERIAVRCQRIAGYLMQEGNEALKIHGHEYWFPAKDYRELYEGCRERYLAED
;
A
#
# COMPACT_ATOMS: atom_id res chain seq x y z
N CYS A 1 -10.77 8.88 -2.58
CA CYS A 1 -9.59 8.65 -1.71
C CYS A 1 -8.78 9.92 -1.46
N THR A 2 -8.41 10.71 -2.47
CA THR A 2 -7.62 11.94 -2.27
C THR A 2 -8.30 12.93 -1.34
N CYS A 3 -9.60 13.18 -1.52
CA CYS A 3 -10.38 14.03 -0.61
C CYS A 3 -10.44 13.47 0.81
N SER A 4 -10.49 12.15 0.96
CA SER A 4 -10.56 11.49 2.27
C SER A 4 -9.23 11.60 3.04
N ILE A 5 -8.09 11.49 2.34
CA ILE A 5 -6.76 11.73 2.93
C ILE A 5 -6.63 13.19 3.39
N GLY A 6 -7.04 14.14 2.54
CA GLY A 6 -7.05 15.57 2.91
C GLY A 6 -7.94 15.87 4.12
N LEU A 7 -9.08 15.18 4.24
CA LEU A 7 -9.95 15.30 5.40
C LEU A 7 -9.30 14.72 6.67
N ALA A 8 -8.59 13.59 6.58
CA ALA A 8 -7.87 13.00 7.71
C ALA A 8 -6.79 13.96 8.25
N TYR A 9 -5.99 14.57 7.37
CA TYR A 9 -5.01 15.58 7.78
C TYR A 9 -5.65 16.86 8.36
N ARG A 10 -6.79 17.29 7.83
CA ARG A 10 -7.57 18.40 8.41
C ARG A 10 -8.05 18.04 9.81
N ASN A 11 -8.61 16.87 10.02
CA ASN A 11 -9.05 16.40 11.32
C ASN A 11 -7.89 16.34 12.32
N MET A 12 -6.69 15.94 11.88
CA MET A 12 -5.48 15.95 12.69
C MET A 12 -5.16 17.38 13.17
N TYR A 13 -5.16 18.33 12.25
CA TYR A 13 -4.90 19.73 12.57
C TYR A 13 -5.95 20.33 13.53
N GLU A 14 -7.25 20.10 13.26
CA GLU A 14 -8.36 20.61 14.10
C GLU A 14 -8.36 20.02 15.51
N ARG A 15 -7.84 18.81 15.68
CA ARG A 15 -7.74 18.12 16.98
C ARG A 15 -6.40 18.30 17.69
N ASN A 16 -5.48 19.10 17.14
CA ASN A 16 -4.09 19.19 17.62
C ASN A 16 -3.45 17.82 17.85
N ALA A 17 -3.77 16.85 16.98
CA ALA A 17 -3.23 15.52 17.06
C ALA A 17 -1.88 15.47 16.34
N GLU A 18 -0.85 14.98 17.03
CA GLU A 18 0.49 14.83 16.48
C GLU A 18 0.88 13.35 16.46
N PHE A 19 1.58 12.96 15.40
CA PHE A 19 2.19 11.62 15.34
C PHE A 19 3.55 11.63 16.05
N SER A 20 3.89 10.53 16.71
CA SER A 20 5.27 10.32 17.14
C SER A 20 6.20 10.31 15.91
N GLN A 21 7.46 10.66 16.10
CA GLN A 21 8.45 10.66 15.01
C GLN A 21 8.49 9.29 14.29
N GLU A 22 8.46 8.21 15.05
CA GLU A 22 8.41 6.84 14.51
C GLU A 22 7.17 6.59 13.66
N ALA A 23 5.97 6.99 14.13
CA ALA A 23 4.73 6.83 13.38
C ALA A 23 4.73 7.68 12.10
N ALA A 24 5.27 8.89 12.15
CA ALA A 24 5.39 9.77 10.99
C ALA A 24 6.31 9.17 9.92
N GLN A 25 7.47 8.64 10.30
CA GLN A 25 8.42 7.98 9.39
C GLN A 25 7.81 6.73 8.72
N GLN A 26 7.14 5.89 9.50
CA GLN A 26 6.46 4.70 8.97
C GLN A 26 5.33 5.06 8.00
N LEU A 27 4.57 6.11 8.32
CA LEU A 27 3.51 6.61 7.45
C LEU A 27 4.08 7.19 6.15
N GLU A 28 5.21 7.89 6.20
CA GLU A 28 5.90 8.43 5.02
C GLU A 28 6.38 7.31 4.09
N LEU A 29 6.97 6.23 4.63
CA LEU A 29 7.35 5.06 3.86
C LEU A 29 6.14 4.40 3.17
N ALA A 30 5.04 4.23 3.89
CA ALA A 30 3.81 3.68 3.32
C ALA A 30 3.24 4.60 2.22
N GLN A 31 3.29 5.91 2.42
CA GLN A 31 2.86 6.90 1.42
C GLN A 31 3.72 6.84 0.17
N GLN A 32 5.03 6.70 0.32
CA GLN A 32 5.96 6.57 -0.81
C GLN A 32 5.69 5.30 -1.60
N ALA A 33 5.54 4.15 -0.94
CA ALA A 33 5.23 2.88 -1.60
C ALA A 33 3.90 2.93 -2.36
N VAL A 34 2.86 3.54 -1.79
CA VAL A 34 1.57 3.76 -2.47
C VAL A 34 1.71 4.68 -3.67
N ARG A 35 2.52 5.72 -3.59
CA ARG A 35 2.78 6.63 -4.72
C ARG A 35 3.47 5.89 -5.87
N GLU A 36 4.51 5.12 -5.59
CA GLU A 36 5.20 4.32 -6.60
C GLU A 36 4.26 3.28 -7.21
N MET A 37 3.42 2.63 -6.40
CA MET A 37 2.38 1.73 -6.90
C MET A 37 1.42 2.41 -7.87
N LEU A 38 1.00 3.65 -7.60
CA LEU A 38 0.16 4.43 -8.51
C LEU A 38 0.88 4.74 -9.83
N GLU A 39 2.18 5.04 -9.80
CA GLU A 39 3.00 5.26 -10.99
C GLU A 39 3.09 3.98 -11.83
N LYS A 40 3.33 2.82 -11.20
CA LYS A 40 3.31 1.52 -11.87
C LYS A 40 1.93 1.18 -12.45
N THR A 41 0.86 1.51 -11.72
CA THR A 41 -0.51 1.36 -12.20
C THR A 41 -0.78 2.21 -13.44
N ARG A 42 -0.23 3.41 -13.52
CA ARG A 42 -0.30 4.24 -14.73
C ARG A 42 0.52 3.64 -15.86
N ALA A 43 1.76 3.23 -15.57
CA ALA A 43 2.69 2.71 -16.58
C ALA A 43 2.19 1.40 -17.24
N MET A 44 1.39 0.57 -16.55
CA MET A 44 0.85 -0.65 -17.12
C MET A 44 -0.13 -0.43 -18.28
N PHE A 45 -0.70 0.77 -18.45
CA PHE A 45 -1.52 1.11 -19.61
C PHE A 45 -0.69 1.30 -20.87
N ASP A 46 0.57 1.70 -20.72
CA ASP A 46 1.52 1.84 -21.82
C ASP A 46 2.28 0.53 -22.10
N ASP A 47 2.55 -0.25 -21.03
CA ASP A 47 3.23 -1.54 -21.11
C ASP A 47 2.61 -2.54 -20.13
N ILE A 48 1.85 -3.48 -20.64
CA ILE A 48 1.12 -4.49 -19.86
C ILE A 48 2.03 -5.37 -18.97
N ARG A 49 3.33 -5.47 -19.29
CA ARG A 49 4.31 -6.19 -18.46
C ARG A 49 4.49 -5.58 -17.07
N GLN A 50 4.19 -4.29 -16.93
CA GLN A 50 4.22 -3.58 -15.64
C GLN A 50 3.16 -4.08 -14.65
N ILE A 51 2.20 -4.88 -15.07
CA ILE A 51 1.19 -5.49 -14.19
C ILE A 51 1.85 -6.27 -13.04
N GLN A 52 2.94 -6.99 -13.32
CA GLN A 52 3.68 -7.76 -12.29
C GLN A 52 4.19 -6.86 -11.16
N GLU A 53 4.68 -5.67 -11.52
CA GLU A 53 5.13 -4.70 -10.53
C GLU A 53 3.98 -4.20 -9.66
N VAL A 54 2.80 -3.96 -10.23
CA VAL A 54 1.61 -3.55 -9.44
C VAL A 54 1.25 -4.61 -8.39
N TYR A 55 1.33 -5.90 -8.73
CA TYR A 55 1.08 -6.98 -7.77
C TYR A 55 2.15 -7.08 -6.70
N ALA A 56 3.43 -6.94 -7.06
CA ALA A 56 4.53 -6.92 -6.10
C ALA A 56 4.41 -5.75 -5.12
N TYR A 57 4.14 -4.55 -5.63
CA TYR A 57 3.88 -3.37 -4.80
C TYR A 57 2.65 -3.53 -3.91
N HIS A 58 1.56 -4.13 -4.41
CA HIS A 58 0.37 -4.40 -3.60
C HIS A 58 0.72 -5.24 -2.38
N GLN A 59 1.47 -6.32 -2.56
CA GLN A 59 1.86 -7.20 -1.46
C GLN A 59 2.74 -6.45 -0.44
N VAL A 60 3.75 -5.71 -0.89
CA VAL A 60 4.64 -4.95 0.00
C VAL A 60 3.90 -3.83 0.73
N VAL A 61 3.00 -3.11 0.05
CA VAL A 61 2.17 -2.07 0.67
C VAL A 61 1.26 -2.69 1.75
N SER A 62 0.66 -3.86 1.49
CA SER A 62 -0.15 -4.55 2.50
C SER A 62 0.66 -4.90 3.74
N GLU A 63 1.86 -5.47 3.56
CA GLU A 63 2.77 -5.80 4.68
C GLU A 63 3.21 -4.55 5.46
N LEU A 64 3.52 -3.45 4.77
CA LEU A 64 3.85 -2.16 5.42
C LEU A 64 2.70 -1.63 6.27
N LEU A 65 1.49 -1.65 5.74
CA LEU A 65 0.31 -1.16 6.44
C LEU A 65 -0.04 -2.03 7.64
N ASP A 66 0.16 -3.35 7.55
CA ASP A 66 -0.02 -4.28 8.66
C ASP A 66 1.02 -4.04 9.77
N ARG A 67 2.30 -3.89 9.43
CA ARG A 67 3.34 -3.50 10.40
C ARG A 67 3.04 -2.16 11.07
N LEU A 68 2.60 -1.17 10.30
CA LEU A 68 2.23 0.14 10.84
C LEU A 68 1.05 0.03 11.83
N ARG A 69 0.08 -0.82 11.52
CA ARG A 69 -1.08 -1.12 12.38
C ARG A 69 -0.65 -1.81 13.68
N GLU A 70 0.21 -2.83 13.59
CA GLU A 70 0.74 -3.55 14.76
C GLU A 70 1.53 -2.62 15.69
N LYS A 71 2.48 -1.87 15.17
CA LYS A 71 3.27 -0.90 15.94
C LYS A 71 2.38 0.22 16.54
N HIS A 72 1.32 0.60 15.85
CA HIS A 72 0.34 1.53 16.40
C HIS A 72 -0.40 0.94 17.62
N ILE A 73 -0.85 -0.30 17.54
CA ILE A 73 -1.49 -1.00 18.66
C ILE A 73 -0.54 -1.09 19.87
N GLU A 74 0.75 -1.37 19.65
CA GLU A 74 1.77 -1.39 20.70
C GLU A 74 1.95 -0.01 21.36
N ARG A 75 1.97 1.06 20.57
CA ARG A 75 2.04 2.43 21.10
C ARG A 75 0.82 2.81 21.92
N LEU A 76 -0.38 2.38 21.51
CA LEU A 76 -1.61 2.58 22.29
C LEU A 76 -1.54 1.82 23.62
N LYS A 77 -1.17 0.54 23.61
CA LYS A 77 -1.04 -0.28 24.83
C LYS A 77 -0.04 0.29 25.83
N SER A 78 1.02 0.92 25.34
CA SER A 78 2.07 1.54 26.18
C SER A 78 1.80 3.01 26.52
N SER A 79 0.60 3.52 26.22
CA SER A 79 0.22 4.93 26.45
C SER A 79 1.16 5.95 25.81
N ARG A 80 1.86 5.56 24.72
CA ARG A 80 2.77 6.42 23.95
C ARG A 80 2.10 7.10 22.75
N CYS A 81 0.77 6.96 22.65
CA CYS A 81 -0.02 7.56 21.57
C CYS A 81 -1.32 8.09 22.12
N MET A 82 -1.70 9.30 21.70
CA MET A 82 -3.04 9.84 22.00
C MET A 82 -4.09 9.12 21.15
N VAL A 83 -5.28 8.93 21.72
CA VAL A 83 -6.38 8.24 21.03
C VAL A 83 -6.77 8.97 19.75
N GLU A 84 -6.78 10.31 19.76
CA GLU A 84 -7.10 11.16 18.62
C GLU A 84 -6.13 10.94 17.45
N SER A 85 -4.82 10.91 17.74
CA SER A 85 -3.78 10.61 16.75
C SER A 85 -3.94 9.19 16.20
N GLY A 86 -4.31 8.25 17.07
CA GLY A 86 -4.56 6.87 16.71
C GLY A 86 -5.71 6.69 15.73
N LEU A 87 -6.80 7.41 15.92
CA LEU A 87 -7.95 7.38 15.01
C LEU A 87 -7.56 7.91 13.62
N VAL A 88 -6.85 9.03 13.56
CA VAL A 88 -6.39 9.61 12.28
C VAL A 88 -5.42 8.67 11.57
N LEU A 89 -4.50 8.04 12.30
CA LEU A 89 -3.56 7.07 11.72
C LEU A 89 -4.30 5.86 11.12
N THR A 90 -5.29 5.34 11.86
CA THR A 90 -6.13 4.23 11.38
C THR A 90 -6.88 4.59 10.10
N ASP A 91 -7.44 5.79 10.02
CA ASP A 91 -8.11 6.28 8.82
C ASP A 91 -7.13 6.38 7.63
N LEU A 92 -5.92 6.89 7.83
CA LEU A 92 -4.90 6.98 6.79
C LEU A 92 -4.47 5.60 6.28
N ILE A 93 -4.24 4.64 7.19
CA ILE A 93 -3.94 3.24 6.84
C ILE A 93 -5.05 2.67 5.95
N ASN A 94 -6.31 2.82 6.37
CA ASN A 94 -7.46 2.32 5.62
C ASN A 94 -7.58 2.98 4.23
N TYR A 95 -7.25 4.27 4.10
CA TYR A 95 -7.29 4.94 2.79
C TYR A 95 -6.18 4.46 1.87
N TYR A 96 -4.96 4.22 2.37
CA TYR A 96 -3.87 3.68 1.57
C TYR A 96 -4.15 2.23 1.14
N GLU A 97 -4.68 1.40 2.04
CA GLU A 97 -5.12 0.04 1.70
C GLU A 97 -6.16 0.03 0.57
N ARG A 98 -7.17 0.91 0.65
CA ARG A 98 -8.18 1.04 -0.40
C ARG A 98 -7.59 1.50 -1.74
N ILE A 99 -6.56 2.34 -1.74
CA ILE A 99 -5.86 2.72 -2.97
C ILE A 99 -5.15 1.50 -3.54
N ALA A 100 -4.36 0.77 -2.74
CA ALA A 100 -3.62 -0.40 -3.16
C ALA A 100 -4.53 -1.49 -3.76
N VAL A 101 -5.63 -1.81 -3.09
CA VAL A 101 -6.64 -2.76 -3.59
C VAL A 101 -7.24 -2.32 -4.92
N ARG A 102 -7.48 -1.02 -5.11
CA ARG A 102 -8.01 -0.51 -6.40
C ARG A 102 -6.99 -0.63 -7.52
N CYS A 103 -5.73 -0.32 -7.27
CA CYS A 103 -4.65 -0.51 -8.24
C CYS A 103 -4.54 -1.97 -8.68
N GLN A 104 -4.54 -2.90 -7.72
CA GLN A 104 -4.54 -4.33 -8.00
C GLN A 104 -5.74 -4.77 -8.83
N ARG A 105 -6.95 -4.27 -8.52
CA ARG A 105 -8.17 -4.61 -9.29
C ARG A 105 -8.09 -4.09 -10.72
N ILE A 106 -7.58 -2.87 -10.93
CA ILE A 106 -7.38 -2.32 -12.30
C ILE A 106 -6.40 -3.23 -13.06
N ALA A 107 -5.29 -3.63 -12.44
CA ALA A 107 -4.35 -4.58 -13.03
C ALA A 107 -5.03 -5.90 -13.42
N GLY A 108 -5.87 -6.45 -12.53
CA GLY A 108 -6.66 -7.65 -12.79
C GLY A 108 -7.62 -7.51 -13.98
N TYR A 109 -8.30 -6.38 -14.12
CA TYR A 109 -9.17 -6.13 -15.28
C TYR A 109 -8.40 -6.05 -16.59
N LEU A 110 -7.26 -5.34 -16.62
CA LEU A 110 -6.42 -5.27 -17.82
C LEU A 110 -5.88 -6.65 -18.23
N MET A 111 -5.54 -7.49 -17.26
CA MET A 111 -5.16 -8.87 -17.53
C MET A 111 -6.28 -9.67 -18.19
N GLN A 112 -7.50 -9.53 -17.70
CA GLN A 112 -8.67 -10.26 -18.22
C GLN A 112 -9.03 -9.81 -19.63
N GLU A 113 -8.97 -8.53 -19.92
CA GLU A 113 -9.22 -7.98 -21.25
C GLU A 113 -8.14 -8.38 -22.27
N GLY A 114 -6.86 -8.44 -21.82
CA GLY A 114 -5.73 -8.74 -22.70
C GLY A 114 -5.57 -10.20 -23.11
N ASN A 115 -6.26 -11.14 -22.42
CA ASN A 115 -6.06 -12.58 -22.70
C ASN A 115 -7.28 -13.43 -22.29
N GLU A 116 -8.03 -13.94 -23.28
CA GLU A 116 -9.17 -14.83 -23.03
C GLU A 116 -8.79 -16.12 -22.30
N ALA A 117 -7.56 -16.60 -22.45
CA ALA A 117 -7.07 -17.80 -21.76
C ALA A 117 -6.96 -17.60 -20.24
N LEU A 118 -6.79 -16.36 -19.76
CA LEU A 118 -6.72 -16.03 -18.32
C LEU A 118 -8.07 -16.07 -17.63
N LYS A 119 -9.18 -15.99 -18.37
CA LYS A 119 -10.54 -16.13 -17.83
C LYS A 119 -10.79 -17.52 -17.22
N ILE A 120 -9.98 -18.51 -17.60
CA ILE A 120 -10.18 -19.92 -17.26
C ILE A 120 -9.35 -20.41 -16.07
N HIS A 121 -8.19 -19.81 -15.78
CA HIS A 121 -7.20 -20.39 -14.87
C HIS A 121 -6.77 -19.56 -13.65
N GLY A 122 -7.33 -18.38 -13.39
CA GLY A 122 -6.99 -17.57 -12.23
C GLY A 122 -5.60 -16.91 -12.31
N HIS A 123 -5.38 -15.93 -11.43
CA HIS A 123 -4.24 -15.02 -11.49
C HIS A 123 -2.86 -15.66 -11.20
N GLU A 124 -2.80 -16.85 -10.62
CA GLU A 124 -1.55 -17.47 -10.17
C GLU A 124 -0.65 -18.02 -11.28
N TYR A 125 -1.20 -18.27 -12.46
CA TYR A 125 -0.49 -18.98 -13.53
C TYR A 125 0.16 -18.09 -14.59
N TRP A 126 -0.06 -16.77 -14.53
CA TRP A 126 0.35 -15.88 -15.61
C TRP A 126 1.75 -15.30 -15.48
N PHE A 127 2.28 -15.27 -14.27
CA PHE A 127 3.62 -14.75 -14.04
C PHE A 127 4.63 -15.88 -13.95
N PRO A 128 5.78 -15.80 -14.67
CA PRO A 128 6.91 -16.64 -14.33
C PRO A 128 7.24 -16.41 -12.85
N ALA A 129 7.10 -17.43 -12.05
CA ALA A 129 7.21 -17.33 -10.59
C ALA A 129 8.57 -16.73 -10.15
N LYS A 130 9.60 -16.89 -11.00
CA LYS A 130 10.93 -16.33 -10.77
C LYS A 130 10.94 -14.81 -10.89
N ASP A 131 10.39 -14.26 -11.98
CA ASP A 131 10.42 -12.83 -12.26
C ASP A 131 9.59 -12.05 -11.23
N TYR A 132 8.43 -12.59 -10.86
CA TYR A 132 7.61 -12.02 -9.79
C TYR A 132 8.33 -12.00 -8.44
N ARG A 133 9.02 -13.09 -8.10
CA ARG A 133 9.77 -13.18 -6.85
C ARG A 133 10.88 -12.14 -6.77
N GLU A 134 11.65 -11.97 -7.83
CA GLU A 134 12.72 -10.96 -7.90
C GLU A 134 12.16 -9.54 -7.74
N LEU A 135 11.02 -9.24 -8.39
CA LEU A 135 10.32 -7.96 -8.24
C LEU A 135 9.83 -7.72 -6.80
N TYR A 136 9.20 -8.73 -6.23
CA TYR A 136 8.69 -8.66 -4.85
C TYR A 136 9.83 -8.49 -3.84
N GLU A 137 10.90 -9.30 -3.94
CA GLU A 137 12.07 -9.23 -3.05
C GLU A 137 12.75 -7.86 -3.16
N GLY A 138 12.97 -7.33 -4.35
CA GLY A 138 13.55 -6.00 -4.55
C GLY A 138 12.68 -4.87 -4.01
N CYS A 139 11.36 -4.97 -4.13
CA CYS A 139 10.44 -4.02 -3.55
C CYS A 139 10.42 -4.15 -2.00
N ARG A 140 10.42 -5.37 -1.50
CA ARG A 140 10.44 -5.69 -0.08
C ARG A 140 11.72 -5.18 0.61
N GLU A 141 12.89 -5.39 0.01
CA GLU A 141 14.15 -4.86 0.52
C GLU A 141 14.15 -3.34 0.65
N ARG A 142 13.52 -2.64 -0.29
CA ARG A 142 13.44 -1.18 -0.26
C ARG A 142 12.59 -0.63 0.88
N TYR A 143 11.49 -1.29 1.21
CA TYR A 143 10.47 -0.76 2.12
C TYR A 143 10.35 -1.51 3.44
N LEU A 144 10.80 -2.75 3.50
CA LEU A 144 10.65 -3.66 4.62
C LEU A 144 11.99 -4.20 5.12
N ALA A 145 13.13 -3.64 4.64
CA ALA A 145 14.42 -3.92 5.25
C ALA A 145 14.31 -3.65 6.77
N GLU A 146 14.72 -4.62 7.56
CA GLU A 146 14.66 -4.54 9.02
C GLU A 146 15.54 -3.37 9.50
N ASP A 147 14.95 -2.51 10.36
CA ASP A 147 15.69 -1.62 11.25
C ASP A 147 16.45 -2.41 12.30
#